data_a63e7c52aaa23a7ab72d2cba50ac35e1
#
_entry.id   a63e7c52aaa23a7ab72d2cba50ac35e1
#
_cell.length_a   1.000
_cell.length_b   1.000
_cell.length_c   1.000
_cell.angle_alpha   90.00
_cell.angle_beta   90.00
_cell.angle_gamma   90.00
#
_symmetry.space_group_name_H-M   'P 1'
#
loop_
_entity.id
_entity.type
_entity.pdbx_description
1 polymer ?
#
loop_
_entity_poly.entity_id
_entity_poly.type
_entity_poly.pdbx_seq_one_letter_code
_entity_poly.pdbx_strand_id
1 'polypeptide(L)'
;MGKGPTIRLGTIIDQFHLEVLYGPEGYRDRQISIQDVNRPGLQMTGYFDYFDRERMQLLGLVEWSYLQERTAEERMERFDQLFSYHTPAVIIARGLEPYPECMESAKKYDQVLLRTKENTADFMSTLIAYLRVALSPTITRHGVLVEVYGEGVLLMGESGVGKSETDRKSVV
;
A
#
# COMPACT_ATOMS: atom_id res chain seq x y z
N MET A 1 2.14 0.78 -25.67
CA MET A 1 2.80 1.15 -24.79
C MET A 1 3.03 0.19 -23.75
N GLY A 2 4.11 -0.11 -23.44
CA GLY A 2 4.41 -1.01 -22.38
C GLY A 2 3.98 -0.45 -21.05
N LYS A 3 3.50 -1.33 -20.20
CA LYS A 3 3.22 -0.94 -18.84
C LYS A 3 4.47 -1.08 -18.04
N GLY A 4 4.63 -0.24 -17.07
CA GLY A 4 5.72 -0.38 -16.14
C GLY A 4 5.53 -1.64 -15.29
N PRO A 5 6.48 -1.91 -14.39
CA PRO A 5 6.36 -3.06 -13.52
C PRO A 5 5.16 -2.93 -12.60
N THR A 6 4.58 -4.08 -12.26
CA THR A 6 3.46 -4.13 -11.33
C THR A 6 3.73 -5.25 -10.34
N ILE A 7 2.99 -5.22 -9.22
CA ILE A 7 3.05 -6.28 -8.24
C ILE A 7 1.62 -6.62 -7.84
N ARG A 8 1.35 -7.90 -7.61
CA ARG A 8 0.01 -8.34 -7.23
C ARG A 8 -0.29 -7.92 -5.80
N LEU A 9 -1.52 -7.51 -5.58
CA LEU A 9 -1.94 -7.13 -4.23
C LEU A 9 -1.75 -8.28 -3.25
N GLY A 10 -2.03 -9.51 -3.69
CA GLY A 10 -1.83 -10.67 -2.82
C GLY A 10 -0.41 -10.81 -2.31
N THR A 11 0.57 -10.45 -3.14
CA THR A 11 1.97 -10.48 -2.72
C THR A 11 2.22 -9.50 -1.59
N ILE A 12 1.63 -8.31 -1.68
CA ILE A 12 1.77 -7.29 -0.65
C ILE A 12 1.10 -7.76 0.65
N ILE A 13 -0.09 -8.33 0.53
CA ILE A 13 -0.81 -8.85 1.68
C ILE A 13 0.02 -9.90 2.42
N ASP A 14 0.63 -10.81 1.67
CA ASP A 14 1.44 -11.87 2.27
C ASP A 14 2.72 -11.30 2.88
N GLN A 15 3.35 -10.36 2.19
CA GLN A 15 4.61 -9.77 2.67
C GLN A 15 4.42 -9.07 4.01
N PHE A 16 3.32 -8.35 4.17
CA PHE A 16 3.10 -7.56 5.37
C PHE A 16 2.12 -8.21 6.34
N HIS A 17 1.68 -9.44 6.04
CA HIS A 17 0.74 -10.17 6.90
C HIS A 17 -0.50 -9.35 7.18
N LEU A 18 -1.06 -8.73 6.14
CA LEU A 18 -2.23 -7.89 6.32
C LEU A 18 -3.47 -8.74 6.53
N GLU A 19 -4.33 -8.26 7.41
CA GLU A 19 -5.61 -8.90 7.64
C GLU A 19 -6.58 -8.43 6.57
N VAL A 20 -7.34 -9.34 5.97
CA VAL A 20 -8.31 -8.99 4.94
C VAL A 20 -9.66 -8.81 5.62
N LEU A 21 -10.13 -7.57 5.70
CA LEU A 21 -11.45 -7.29 6.27
C LEU A 21 -12.54 -7.50 5.23
N TYR A 22 -12.27 -7.13 4.00
CA TYR A 22 -13.17 -7.42 2.88
C TYR A 22 -12.34 -7.52 1.61
N GLY A 23 -12.53 -8.61 0.87
CA GLY A 23 -11.86 -8.81 -0.40
C GLY A 23 -12.84 -9.39 -1.42
N PRO A 24 -13.23 -8.60 -2.43
CA PRO A 24 -14.11 -9.13 -3.47
C PRO A 24 -13.39 -10.15 -4.31
N GLU A 25 -14.13 -10.88 -5.11
CA GLU A 25 -13.55 -11.94 -5.92
C GLU A 25 -12.42 -11.40 -6.77
N GLY A 26 -11.29 -12.12 -6.79
CA GLY A 26 -10.13 -11.72 -7.59
C GLY A 26 -9.29 -10.62 -7.01
N TYR A 27 -9.57 -10.21 -5.77
CA TYR A 27 -8.87 -9.06 -5.21
C TYR A 27 -7.36 -9.28 -5.11
N ARG A 28 -6.92 -10.51 -4.89
CA ARG A 28 -5.49 -10.77 -4.73
C ARG A 28 -4.72 -10.60 -6.03
N ASP A 29 -5.41 -10.66 -7.16
CA ASP A 29 -4.75 -10.53 -8.45
C ASP A 29 -4.70 -9.09 -8.96
N ARG A 30 -5.22 -8.14 -8.21
CA ARG A 30 -5.14 -6.74 -8.62
C ARG A 30 -3.70 -6.31 -8.71
N GLN A 31 -3.41 -5.51 -9.72
CA GLN A 31 -2.04 -5.08 -9.98
C GLN A 31 -1.81 -3.71 -9.39
N ILE A 32 -0.72 -3.57 -8.64
CA ILE A 32 -0.32 -2.31 -8.05
C ILE A 32 0.85 -1.78 -8.88
N SER A 33 0.72 -0.54 -9.37
CA SER A 33 1.74 0.04 -10.23
C SER A 33 2.30 1.36 -9.69
N ILE A 34 1.75 1.88 -8.60
CA ILE A 34 2.16 3.18 -8.06
C ILE A 34 2.92 2.97 -6.76
N GLN A 35 4.08 3.61 -6.66
CA GLN A 35 4.95 3.46 -5.50
C GLN A 35 4.44 4.23 -4.29
N ASP A 36 3.68 5.29 -4.51
CA ASP A 36 3.24 6.13 -3.41
C ASP A 36 1.97 5.61 -2.77
N VAL A 37 1.80 5.95 -1.51
CA VAL A 37 0.63 5.61 -0.71
C VAL A 37 0.04 6.91 -0.21
N ASN A 38 -1.28 7.04 -0.27
CA ASN A 38 -1.95 8.27 0.13
C ASN A 38 -2.57 8.13 1.52
N ARG A 39 -2.47 9.21 2.31
CA ARG A 39 -3.22 9.36 3.54
C ARG A 39 -4.43 10.23 3.20
N PRO A 40 -5.65 9.67 3.16
CA PRO A 40 -6.80 10.41 2.64
C PRO A 40 -7.44 11.35 3.66
N GLY A 41 -6.62 12.14 4.35
CA GLY A 41 -7.14 13.08 5.33
C GLY A 41 -8.08 14.11 4.74
N LEU A 42 -7.66 14.73 3.64
CA LEU A 42 -8.51 15.72 2.98
C LEU A 42 -9.74 15.08 2.38
N GLN A 43 -9.61 13.88 1.86
CA GLN A 43 -10.74 13.18 1.27
C GLN A 43 -11.80 12.88 2.32
N MET A 44 -11.38 12.63 3.56
CA MET A 44 -12.34 12.39 4.64
C MET A 44 -13.14 13.65 4.98
N THR A 45 -12.70 14.82 4.53
CA THR A 45 -13.48 16.05 4.70
C THR A 45 -14.27 16.39 3.43
N GLY A 46 -14.19 15.56 2.41
CA GLY A 46 -14.95 15.76 1.19
C GLY A 46 -14.19 16.43 0.06
N TYR A 47 -12.89 16.67 0.23
CA TYR A 47 -12.10 17.35 -0.78
C TYR A 47 -11.36 16.32 -1.62
N PHE A 48 -11.66 16.28 -2.92
CA PHE A 48 -11.08 15.27 -3.80
C PHE A 48 -10.32 15.86 -4.98
N ASP A 49 -10.06 17.16 -4.99
CA ASP A 49 -9.29 17.74 -6.10
C ASP A 49 -7.90 17.12 -6.12
N TYR A 50 -7.46 16.71 -7.29
CA TYR A 50 -6.14 16.08 -7.50
C TYR A 50 -5.97 14.75 -6.77
N PHE A 51 -7.07 14.11 -6.40
CA PHE A 51 -7.00 12.81 -5.75
C PHE A 51 -6.56 11.77 -6.77
N ASP A 52 -5.52 11.01 -6.43
CA ASP A 52 -4.99 9.97 -7.30
C ASP A 52 -5.58 8.62 -6.86
N ARG A 53 -6.56 8.17 -7.61
CA ARG A 53 -7.28 6.94 -7.28
C ARG A 53 -6.43 5.68 -7.47
N GLU A 54 -5.27 5.79 -8.11
CA GLU A 54 -4.43 4.62 -8.34
C GLU A 54 -3.51 4.31 -7.19
N ARG A 55 -3.45 5.17 -6.20
CA ARG A 55 -2.65 4.91 -5.01
C ARG A 55 -3.43 4.10 -4.00
N MET A 56 -2.71 3.23 -3.28
CA MET A 56 -3.30 2.62 -2.11
C MET A 56 -3.53 3.68 -1.04
N GLN A 57 -4.59 3.50 -0.24
CA GLN A 57 -4.96 4.47 0.77
C GLN A 57 -4.67 3.89 2.15
N LEU A 58 -4.11 4.71 3.02
CA LEU A 58 -3.76 4.28 4.38
C LEU A 58 -4.47 5.18 5.39
N LEU A 59 -5.33 4.59 6.20
CA LEU A 59 -6.10 5.31 7.22
C LEU A 59 -5.49 5.03 8.59
N GLY A 60 -5.27 6.09 9.34
CA GLY A 60 -4.67 5.96 10.65
C GLY A 60 -5.48 6.62 11.73
N LEU A 61 -4.83 6.86 12.86
CA LEU A 61 -5.52 7.37 14.04
C LEU A 61 -6.13 8.75 13.78
N VAL A 62 -5.44 9.60 13.05
CA VAL A 62 -5.94 10.95 12.80
C VAL A 62 -7.27 10.91 12.06
N GLU A 63 -7.32 10.13 10.97
CA GLU A 63 -8.54 10.00 10.21
C GLU A 63 -9.64 9.36 11.03
N TRP A 64 -9.28 8.34 11.83
CA TRP A 64 -10.27 7.64 12.66
C TRP A 64 -10.84 8.55 13.73
N SER A 65 -10.00 9.38 14.36
CA SER A 65 -10.50 10.29 15.40
C SER A 65 -11.38 11.38 14.81
N TYR A 66 -11.04 11.85 13.62
CA TYR A 66 -11.89 12.83 12.93
C TYR A 66 -13.28 12.22 12.66
N LEU A 67 -13.30 10.98 12.16
CA LEU A 67 -14.54 10.31 11.83
C LEU A 67 -15.36 9.99 13.08
N GLN A 68 -14.69 9.80 14.21
CA GLN A 68 -15.39 9.52 15.44
C GLN A 68 -16.34 10.66 15.83
N GLU A 69 -15.98 11.89 15.44
CA GLU A 69 -16.79 13.05 15.76
C GLU A 69 -17.84 13.35 14.70
N ARG A 70 -17.91 12.51 13.67
CA ARG A 70 -18.94 12.66 12.64
C ARG A 70 -20.12 11.76 12.97
N THR A 71 -21.28 12.11 12.42
CA THR A 71 -22.44 11.24 12.57
C THR A 71 -22.24 9.98 11.70
N ALA A 72 -23.03 8.96 11.97
CA ALA A 72 -23.00 7.75 11.15
C ALA A 72 -23.29 8.06 9.69
N GLU A 73 -24.23 8.99 9.46
CA GLU A 73 -24.58 9.39 8.09
C GLU A 73 -23.40 10.05 7.39
N GLU A 74 -22.72 10.93 8.12
CA GLU A 74 -21.54 11.60 7.56
C GLU A 74 -20.43 10.61 7.28
N ARG A 75 -20.21 9.66 8.19
CA ARG A 75 -19.19 8.64 7.96
C ARG A 75 -19.52 7.82 6.73
N MET A 76 -20.78 7.43 6.58
CA MET A 76 -21.18 6.65 5.41
C MET A 76 -20.94 7.44 4.12
N GLU A 77 -21.28 8.72 4.14
CA GLU A 77 -21.06 9.56 2.96
C GLU A 77 -19.59 9.66 2.60
N ARG A 78 -18.73 9.83 3.60
CA ARG A 78 -17.30 9.93 3.34
C ARG A 78 -16.72 8.63 2.80
N PHE A 79 -17.09 7.51 3.39
CA PHE A 79 -16.61 6.22 2.90
C PHE A 79 -17.15 5.93 1.51
N ASP A 80 -18.44 6.19 1.27
CA ASP A 80 -19.02 5.98 -0.05
C ASP A 80 -18.28 6.80 -1.09
N GLN A 81 -17.98 8.04 -0.78
CA GLN A 81 -17.29 8.92 -1.72
C GLN A 81 -15.89 8.40 -2.01
N LEU A 82 -15.14 8.04 -0.99
CA LEU A 82 -13.77 7.53 -1.18
C LEU A 82 -13.79 6.20 -1.93
N PHE A 83 -14.65 5.29 -1.53
CA PHE A 83 -14.65 3.95 -2.09
C PHE A 83 -15.22 3.91 -3.51
N SER A 84 -16.02 4.92 -3.87
CA SER A 84 -16.54 4.99 -5.24
C SER A 84 -15.43 5.22 -6.26
N TYR A 85 -14.25 5.64 -5.83
CA TYR A 85 -13.11 5.79 -6.73
C TYR A 85 -12.43 4.47 -7.04
N HIS A 86 -12.75 3.41 -6.30
CA HIS A 86 -12.20 2.06 -6.55
C HIS A 86 -10.67 2.05 -6.51
N THR A 87 -10.11 2.56 -5.41
CA THR A 87 -8.66 2.51 -5.23
C THR A 87 -8.22 1.07 -5.09
N PRO A 88 -6.94 0.78 -5.35
CA PRO A 88 -6.48 -0.63 -5.32
C PRO A 88 -6.70 -1.30 -3.98
N ALA A 89 -6.51 -0.58 -2.88
CA ALA A 89 -6.73 -1.13 -1.55
C ALA A 89 -6.79 0.00 -0.54
N VAL A 90 -7.55 -0.20 0.51
CA VAL A 90 -7.59 0.70 1.65
C VAL A 90 -7.11 -0.09 2.84
N ILE A 91 -6.13 0.44 3.57
CA ILE A 91 -5.50 -0.25 4.69
C ILE A 91 -5.73 0.57 5.95
N ILE A 92 -6.25 -0.08 6.98
CA ILE A 92 -6.46 0.55 8.28
C ILE A 92 -5.27 0.19 9.16
N ALA A 93 -4.59 1.20 9.70
CA ALA A 93 -3.40 0.97 10.53
C ALA A 93 -3.78 0.83 12.00
N ARG A 94 -2.79 0.48 12.83
CA ARG A 94 -2.87 0.43 14.29
C ARG A 94 -3.91 -0.55 14.80
N GLY A 95 -4.33 -1.50 13.97
CA GLY A 95 -5.34 -2.46 14.38
C GLY A 95 -6.67 -1.84 14.74
N LEU A 96 -6.95 -0.64 14.22
CA LEU A 96 -8.17 0.07 14.57
C LEU A 96 -9.40 -0.71 14.12
N GLU A 97 -10.45 -0.61 14.92
CA GLU A 97 -11.68 -1.31 14.60
C GLU A 97 -12.41 -0.56 13.49
N PRO A 98 -12.80 -1.24 12.41
CA PRO A 98 -13.49 -0.54 11.32
C PRO A 98 -14.88 -0.11 11.76
N TYR A 99 -15.25 1.10 11.37
CA TYR A 99 -16.61 1.56 11.60
C TYR A 99 -17.57 0.68 10.79
N PRO A 100 -18.79 0.44 11.30
CA PRO A 100 -19.77 -0.31 10.51
C PRO A 100 -20.02 0.31 9.15
N GLU A 101 -20.00 1.64 9.07
CA GLU A 101 -20.19 2.34 7.79
C GLU A 101 -19.05 2.04 6.82
N CYS A 102 -17.84 1.88 7.35
CA CYS A 102 -16.69 1.54 6.53
C CYS A 102 -16.85 0.16 5.91
N MET A 103 -17.26 -0.82 6.72
CA MET A 103 -17.46 -2.18 6.23
C MET A 103 -18.59 -2.23 5.22
N GLU A 104 -19.68 -1.54 5.51
CA GLU A 104 -20.83 -1.55 4.61
C GLU A 104 -20.48 -0.92 3.28
N SER A 105 -19.77 0.20 3.31
CA SER A 105 -19.37 0.89 2.09
C SER A 105 -18.38 0.05 1.27
N ALA A 106 -17.45 -0.63 1.96
CA ALA A 106 -16.50 -1.48 1.26
C ALA A 106 -17.21 -2.57 0.47
N LYS A 107 -18.22 -3.17 1.08
CA LYS A 107 -19.00 -4.21 0.39
C LYS A 107 -19.80 -3.63 -0.76
N LYS A 108 -20.34 -2.44 -0.57
CA LYS A 108 -21.17 -1.79 -1.58
C LYS A 108 -20.39 -1.45 -2.84
N TYR A 109 -19.13 -1.07 -2.69
CA TYR A 109 -18.31 -0.64 -3.83
C TYR A 109 -17.23 -1.66 -4.19
N ASP A 110 -17.27 -2.85 -3.60
CA ASP A 110 -16.26 -3.89 -3.82
C ASP A 110 -14.84 -3.34 -3.60
N GLN A 111 -14.70 -2.54 -2.55
CA GLN A 111 -13.42 -1.95 -2.19
C GLN A 111 -12.66 -2.90 -1.30
N VAL A 112 -11.43 -3.24 -1.69
CA VAL A 112 -10.58 -4.08 -0.84
C VAL A 112 -10.26 -3.31 0.43
N LEU A 113 -10.51 -3.94 1.57
CA LEU A 113 -10.28 -3.33 2.87
C LEU A 113 -9.39 -4.25 3.69
N LEU A 114 -8.23 -3.73 4.09
CA LEU A 114 -7.21 -4.49 4.80
C LEU A 114 -6.89 -3.79 6.10
N ARG A 115 -6.18 -4.50 6.98
CA ARG A 115 -5.79 -3.91 8.26
C ARG A 115 -4.41 -4.39 8.66
N THR A 116 -3.62 -3.50 9.26
CA THR A 116 -2.34 -3.84 9.86
C THR A 116 -2.34 -3.39 11.31
N LYS A 117 -1.60 -4.10 12.14
CA LYS A 117 -1.45 -3.73 13.55
C LYS A 117 -0.38 -2.67 13.76
N GLU A 118 0.45 -2.43 12.77
CA GLU A 118 1.56 -1.48 12.90
C GLU A 118 1.05 -0.06 12.96
N ASN A 119 1.85 0.83 13.55
CA ASN A 119 1.46 2.23 13.56
C ASN A 119 1.58 2.81 12.15
N THR A 120 0.85 3.90 11.93
CA THR A 120 0.65 4.42 10.59
C THR A 120 1.96 4.84 9.92
N ALA A 121 2.79 5.58 10.64
CA ALA A 121 4.02 6.13 10.06
C ALA A 121 5.00 5.02 9.70
N ASP A 122 5.19 4.07 10.60
CA ASP A 122 6.11 2.96 10.34
C ASP A 122 5.64 2.10 9.20
N PHE A 123 4.34 1.78 9.18
CA PHE A 123 3.81 0.96 8.10
C PHE A 123 3.92 1.66 6.76
N MET A 124 3.59 2.95 6.72
CA MET A 124 3.66 3.72 5.48
C MET A 124 5.08 3.75 4.94
N SER A 125 6.05 3.99 5.82
CA SER A 125 7.45 4.06 5.43
C SER A 125 7.93 2.72 4.88
N THR A 126 7.59 1.63 5.57
CA THR A 126 8.02 0.30 5.15
C THR A 126 7.35 -0.11 3.84
N LEU A 127 6.06 0.20 3.71
CA LEU A 127 5.33 -0.14 2.49
C LEU A 127 5.89 0.61 1.29
N ILE A 128 6.14 1.91 1.43
CA ILE A 128 6.68 2.70 0.33
C ILE A 128 8.06 2.19 -0.07
N ALA A 129 8.90 1.88 0.92
CA ALA A 129 10.23 1.35 0.62
C ALA A 129 10.13 0.03 -0.16
N TYR A 130 9.20 -0.83 0.26
CA TYR A 130 9.00 -2.11 -0.41
C TYR A 130 8.52 -1.89 -1.86
N LEU A 131 7.55 -0.99 -2.04
CA LEU A 131 7.01 -0.73 -3.37
C LEU A 131 8.07 -0.14 -4.31
N ARG A 132 8.93 0.72 -3.79
CA ARG A 132 9.99 1.29 -4.63
C ARG A 132 10.90 0.20 -5.18
N VAL A 133 11.25 -0.78 -4.36
CA VAL A 133 12.07 -1.88 -4.82
C VAL A 133 11.28 -2.78 -5.76
N ALA A 134 10.07 -3.15 -5.36
CA ALA A 134 9.27 -4.10 -6.14
C ALA A 134 8.88 -3.54 -7.50
N LEU A 135 8.70 -2.22 -7.58
CA LEU A 135 8.24 -1.59 -8.82
C LEU A 135 9.36 -0.90 -9.58
N SER A 136 10.61 -1.06 -9.14
CA SER A 136 11.72 -0.47 -9.86
C SER A 136 11.89 -1.20 -11.20
N PRO A 137 12.32 -0.46 -12.24
CA PRO A 137 12.54 -1.11 -13.52
C PRO A 137 13.57 -2.22 -13.38
N THR A 138 13.24 -3.38 -13.90
CA THR A 138 14.16 -4.50 -13.84
C THR A 138 15.03 -4.48 -15.08
N ILE A 139 16.32 -4.41 -14.86
CA ILE A 139 17.28 -4.51 -15.94
C ILE A 139 17.82 -5.92 -15.91
N THR A 140 17.59 -6.65 -16.96
CA THR A 140 18.08 -8.01 -17.02
C THR A 140 19.57 -7.98 -17.18
N ARG A 141 20.27 -8.60 -16.24
CA ARG A 141 21.69 -8.72 -16.30
C ARG A 141 22.03 -10.16 -16.32
N HIS A 142 23.01 -10.50 -17.06
CA HIS A 142 23.39 -11.87 -17.12
C HIS A 142 24.01 -12.29 -15.82
N GLY A 143 23.44 -13.24 -15.17
CA GLY A 143 24.00 -13.82 -13.98
C GLY A 143 23.95 -12.95 -12.74
N VAL A 144 23.33 -11.86 -12.89
CA VAL A 144 23.24 -11.05 -11.71
C VAL A 144 21.98 -11.33 -10.99
N LEU A 145 21.97 -11.39 -10.14
CA LEU A 145 20.85 -11.46 -9.59
C LEU A 145 20.72 -11.04 -8.44
N VAL A 146 20.48 -10.58 -8.09
CA VAL A 146 20.49 -10.18 -7.07
C VAL A 146 19.55 -10.52 -6.24
N GLU A 147 19.55 -11.03 -5.72
CA GLU A 147 18.71 -11.38 -5.10
C GLU A 147 18.67 -10.87 -4.06
N VAL A 148 18.72 -10.36 -3.70
CA VAL A 148 18.68 -9.83 -2.96
C VAL A 148 18.12 -9.81 -2.20
N TYR A 149 17.90 -9.90 -1.73
CA TYR A 149 17.40 -9.82 -1.06
C TYR A 149 16.74 -10.16 -0.38
N GLY A 150 16.48 -10.61 -0.31
CA GLY A 150 15.74 -10.87 0.34
C GLY A 150 15.70 -10.41 1.46
N GLU A 151 15.99 -10.21 1.99
CA GLU A 151 15.95 -9.77 2.68
C GLU A 151 16.41 -8.91 2.62
N GLY A 152 16.43 -8.53 2.35
CA GLY A 152 16.73 -7.90 2.06
C GLY A 152 17.16 -7.14 1.80
N VAL A 153 17.55 -6.65 1.50
CA VAL A 153 17.89 -5.99 1.15
C VAL A 153 18.65 -5.73 0.72
N LEU A 154 19.06 -5.37 0.13
CA LEU A 154 19.77 -5.26 -0.43
C LEU A 154 20.48 -4.68 -0.45
N LEU A 155 21.08 -4.23 -0.89
CA LEU A 155 21.83 -3.75 -1.15
C LEU A 155 22.53 -3.50 -1.76
N MET A 156 22.95 -3.07 -2.42
CA MET A 156 23.55 -3.06 -3.11
C MET A 156 24.38 -2.65 -3.26
N GLY A 157 24.74 -2.63 -3.56
CA GLY A 157 25.71 -2.55 -4.06
C GLY A 157 26.32 -2.52 -4.30
N GLU A 158 26.56 -2.36 -4.69
CA GLU A 158 27.40 -2.60 -5.14
C GLU A 158 27.94 -2.52 -5.03
N SER A 159 28.01 -2.26 -5.08
CA SER A 159 28.78 -2.51 -5.26
C SER A 159 29.22 -2.44 -5.01
N GLY A 160 29.19 -2.10 -5.00
CA GLY A 160 29.94 -2.26 -5.11
C GLY A 160 30.11 -2.34 -4.50
N VAL A 161 30.15 -1.91 -4.48
CA VAL A 161 30.62 -2.38 -4.22
C VAL A 161 30.79 -2.67 -3.81
N GLY A 162 30.78 -2.44 -3.54
CA GLY A 162 31.32 -3.00 -3.60
C GLY A 162 31.35 -3.53 -3.30
N LYS A 163 31.36 -3.43 -3.38
CA LYS A 163 31.64 -4.14 -3.56
C LYS A 163 32.02 -4.50 -3.20
N SER A 164 32.21 -4.22 -3.24
CA SER A 164 32.72 -4.80 -3.36
C SER A 164 32.94 -4.95 -2.79
N GLU A 165 32.92 -4.59 -2.66
CA GLU A 165 33.15 -4.94 -2.59
C GLU A 165 32.95 -5.20 -1.98
N THR A 166 33.02 -4.99 -1.68
CA THR A 166 32.93 -5.42 -1.64
C THR A 166 32.67 -5.80 -1.54
N ASP A 167 32.74 -5.57 -1.63
CA ASP A 167 32.73 -6.03 -2.01
C ASP A 167 32.66 -6.14 -1.80
N ARG A 168 32.63 -5.66 -1.72
CA ARG A 168 32.74 -5.80 -2.09
C ARG A 168 32.48 -6.06 -1.82
N LYS A 169 32.51 -5.77 -1.76
CA LYS A 169 32.37 -6.05 -2.05
C LYS A 169 31.95 -6.36 -2.07
N SER A 170 31.86 -6.03 -2.15
CA SER A 170 31.64 -6.30 -2.63
C SER A 170 31.29 -6.50 -2.77
N VAL A 171 31.32 -6.17 -2.96
CA VAL A 171 31.26 -6.34 -3.46
C VAL A 171 31.09 -6.31 -3.53
N VAL A 172 31.19 -5.89 -3.69
CA VAL A 172 31.32 -5.97 -4.14
C VAL A 172 31.27 -6.00 -4.34
#